data_8158f0346866ab92027ae5f4447f32e6
#
_entry.id   8158f0346866ab92027ae5f4447f32e6
#
_cell.length_a   1.000
_cell.length_b   1.000
_cell.length_c   1.000
_cell.angle_alpha   90.00
_cell.angle_beta   90.00
_cell.angle_gamma   90.00
#
_symmetry.space_group_name_H-M   'P 1'
#
loop_
_entity.id
_entity.type
_entity.pdbx_description
1 polymer ?
#
loop_
_entity_poly.entity_id
_entity_poly.type
_entity_poly.pdbx_seq_one_letter_code
_entity_poly.pdbx_strand_id
1 'polypeptide(L)'
;IMERFHEILHLYFNPMPDKKKESQLNLVRQIQLLIKACSVPQLMSGYLGEDYPEKAKFIERKLRFEMHGKVAIGCTSLDAVAMYKELLSEKFPKRPLFVIRGNVDFEQRQRILDKFEKTINGILVCTQQSLKSSANVPSCEDIIIESLQWNIPRMEQFYFRFIRLDSVGMRHVYYVTNEESIEQNLMALVLTKERLNEFIKSGEVKEESEIFEEFDISPDIIDTLFRREQDEQGKFHIRWGAQKVS
;
A
#
# COMPACT_ATOMS: atom_id res chain seq x y z
N ILE A 1 7.75 2.03 18.61
CA ILE A 1 6.59 1.51 17.84
C ILE A 1 6.50 0.01 18.01
N MET A 2 7.59 -0.73 17.81
CA MET A 2 7.59 -2.21 17.86
C MET A 2 7.24 -2.77 19.24
N GLU A 3 7.76 -2.24 20.33
CA GLU A 3 7.43 -2.69 21.69
C GLU A 3 5.93 -2.58 21.97
N ARG A 4 5.34 -1.39 21.69
CA ARG A 4 3.90 -1.16 21.85
C ARG A 4 3.06 -2.07 20.94
N PHE A 5 3.58 -2.39 19.76
CA PHE A 5 2.91 -3.31 18.83
C PHE A 5 2.87 -4.74 19.38
N HIS A 6 3.97 -5.24 19.99
CA HIS A 6 3.98 -6.55 20.63
C HIS A 6 3.01 -6.66 21.81
N GLU A 7 2.90 -5.61 22.64
CA GLU A 7 1.92 -5.55 23.73
C GLU A 7 0.48 -5.64 23.19
N ILE A 8 0.17 -4.89 22.13
CA ILE A 8 -1.18 -4.89 21.53
C ILE A 8 -1.51 -6.23 20.90
N LEU A 9 -0.54 -6.87 20.23
CA LEU A 9 -0.73 -8.22 19.70
C LEU A 9 -0.96 -9.24 20.81
N HIS A 10 -0.22 -9.16 21.89
CA HIS A 10 -0.46 -10.04 23.04
C HIS A 10 -1.88 -9.90 23.58
N LEU A 11 -2.39 -8.67 23.70
CA LEU A 11 -3.77 -8.39 24.14
C LEU A 11 -4.82 -8.85 23.10
N TYR A 12 -4.50 -8.80 21.82
CA TYR A 12 -5.38 -9.28 20.75
C TYR A 12 -5.54 -10.81 20.79
N PHE A 13 -4.43 -11.53 20.96
CA PHE A 13 -4.46 -13.01 20.99
C PHE A 13 -4.92 -13.59 22.34
N ASN A 14 -4.84 -12.80 23.41
CA ASN A 14 -5.31 -13.15 24.74
C ASN A 14 -6.29 -12.09 25.27
N PRO A 15 -7.41 -11.85 24.60
CA PRO A 15 -8.33 -10.78 24.98
C PRO A 15 -9.05 -11.12 26.29
N MET A 16 -9.16 -10.13 27.15
CA MET A 16 -10.17 -10.18 28.21
C MET A 16 -11.57 -10.16 27.56
N PRO A 17 -12.54 -10.96 28.02
CA PRO A 17 -13.85 -11.09 27.38
C PRO A 17 -14.52 -9.75 27.05
N ASP A 18 -14.44 -8.80 27.98
CA ASP A 18 -15.09 -7.47 27.87
C ASP A 18 -14.31 -6.46 26.99
N LYS A 19 -13.07 -6.79 26.55
CA LYS A 19 -12.18 -5.88 25.81
C LYS A 19 -11.83 -6.34 24.40
N LYS A 20 -12.49 -7.35 23.90
CA LYS A 20 -12.19 -7.93 22.58
C LYS A 20 -12.26 -6.90 21.44
N LYS A 21 -13.34 -6.11 21.38
CA LYS A 21 -13.54 -5.06 20.36
C LYS A 21 -12.46 -3.97 20.46
N GLU A 22 -12.11 -3.55 21.67
CA GLU A 22 -11.05 -2.55 21.89
C GLU A 22 -9.67 -3.06 21.43
N SER A 23 -9.35 -4.32 21.74
CA SER A 23 -8.11 -4.96 21.32
C SER A 23 -8.01 -5.08 19.80
N GLN A 24 -9.11 -5.42 19.12
CA GLN A 24 -9.18 -5.48 17.66
C GLN A 24 -8.95 -4.11 17.03
N LEU A 25 -9.64 -3.07 17.51
CA LEU A 25 -9.48 -1.71 17.00
C LEU A 25 -8.05 -1.18 17.20
N ASN A 26 -7.46 -1.45 18.35
CA ASN A 26 -6.08 -1.05 18.63
C ASN A 26 -5.09 -1.77 17.70
N LEU A 27 -5.30 -3.04 17.40
CA LEU A 27 -4.48 -3.79 16.47
C LEU A 27 -4.57 -3.19 15.05
N VAL A 28 -5.78 -2.93 14.55
CA VAL A 28 -5.98 -2.31 13.22
C VAL A 28 -5.27 -0.96 13.13
N ARG A 29 -5.40 -0.12 14.15
CA ARG A 29 -4.70 1.18 14.20
C ARG A 29 -3.18 1.03 14.16
N GLN A 30 -2.64 0.03 14.85
CA GLN A 30 -1.20 -0.23 14.83
C GLN A 30 -0.70 -0.76 13.50
N ILE A 31 -1.47 -1.61 12.84
CA ILE A 31 -1.16 -2.07 11.47
C ILE A 31 -1.11 -0.88 10.51
N GLN A 32 -2.11 0.01 10.56
CA GLN A 32 -2.12 1.22 9.74
C GLN A 32 -0.91 2.12 10.03
N LEU A 33 -0.51 2.24 11.30
CA LEU A 33 0.68 2.99 11.68
C LEU A 33 1.97 2.37 11.14
N LEU A 34 2.08 1.03 11.17
CA LEU A 34 3.24 0.33 10.61
C LEU A 34 3.34 0.52 9.08
N ILE A 35 2.23 0.39 8.37
CA ILE A 35 2.20 0.66 6.92
C ILE A 35 2.57 2.12 6.62
N LYS A 36 2.05 3.06 7.41
CA LYS A 36 2.42 4.47 7.28
C LYS A 36 3.92 4.68 7.55
N ALA A 37 4.49 4.01 8.56
CA ALA A 37 5.91 4.08 8.86
C ALA A 37 6.80 3.52 7.74
N CYS A 38 6.32 2.53 6.99
CA CYS A 38 7.01 2.01 5.80
C CYS A 38 7.07 3.02 4.64
N SER A 39 6.10 3.94 4.57
CA SER A 39 5.98 4.93 3.50
C SER A 39 6.60 6.28 3.87
N VAL A 40 6.29 6.79 5.06
CA VAL A 40 6.70 8.11 5.56
C VAL A 40 7.27 8.04 6.98
N PRO A 41 8.39 7.31 7.18
CA PRO A 41 8.97 7.10 8.52
C PRO A 41 9.39 8.40 9.21
N GLN A 42 9.73 9.44 8.45
CA GLN A 42 10.12 10.77 8.97
C GLN A 42 9.02 11.45 9.79
N LEU A 43 7.77 11.00 9.66
CA LEU A 43 6.65 11.49 10.48
C LEU A 43 6.47 10.71 11.79
N MET A 44 7.27 9.68 12.00
CA MET A 44 7.22 8.89 13.23
C MET A 44 8.08 9.52 14.32
N SER A 45 7.54 9.55 15.55
CA SER A 45 8.30 10.02 16.71
C SER A 45 9.57 9.21 16.90
N GLY A 46 10.70 9.89 17.08
CA GLY A 46 12.02 9.26 17.27
C GLY A 46 12.68 8.75 15.98
N TYR A 47 12.17 9.13 14.81
CA TYR A 47 12.88 8.86 13.56
C TYR A 47 14.19 9.67 13.49
N LEU A 48 15.29 8.99 13.22
CA LEU A 48 16.64 9.58 13.12
C LEU A 48 17.26 9.41 11.73
N GLY A 49 16.44 9.00 10.74
CA GLY A 49 16.90 8.78 9.37
C GLY A 49 16.93 10.08 8.55
N GLU A 50 17.12 9.90 7.25
CA GLU A 50 17.18 10.97 6.28
C GLU A 50 15.78 11.54 5.94
N ASP A 51 15.74 12.73 5.30
CA ASP A 51 14.51 13.43 4.90
C ASP A 51 13.62 12.57 3.98
N TYR A 52 14.24 11.78 3.10
CA TYR A 52 13.53 10.86 2.21
C TYR A 52 13.86 9.41 2.52
N PRO A 53 12.86 8.55 2.72
CA PRO A 53 13.07 7.13 3.00
C PRO A 53 13.65 6.39 1.77
N GLU A 54 14.34 5.27 2.01
CA GLU A 54 14.97 4.47 0.94
C GLU A 54 13.98 4.05 -0.15
N LYS A 55 12.73 3.77 0.19
CA LYS A 55 11.66 3.49 -0.76
C LYS A 55 11.47 4.66 -1.74
N ALA A 56 11.42 5.89 -1.24
CA ALA A 56 11.25 7.08 -2.08
C ALA A 56 12.47 7.32 -2.97
N LYS A 57 13.67 7.11 -2.45
CA LYS A 57 14.92 7.17 -3.24
C LYS A 57 14.99 6.07 -4.30
N PHE A 58 14.50 4.86 -3.97
CA PHE A 58 14.42 3.77 -4.94
C PHE A 58 13.48 4.13 -6.11
N ILE A 59 12.29 4.66 -5.82
CA ILE A 59 11.34 5.10 -6.84
C ILE A 59 11.94 6.26 -7.67
N GLU A 60 12.62 7.20 -7.03
CA GLU A 60 13.31 8.30 -7.73
C GLU A 60 14.35 7.74 -8.73
N ARG A 61 15.19 6.78 -8.30
CA ARG A 61 16.16 6.13 -9.19
C ARG A 61 15.50 5.41 -10.37
N LYS A 62 14.39 4.69 -10.13
CA LYS A 62 13.61 4.03 -11.20
C LYS A 62 13.09 5.05 -12.23
N LEU A 63 12.53 6.16 -11.75
CA LEU A 63 12.04 7.25 -12.61
C LEU A 63 13.14 7.91 -13.42
N ARG A 64 14.36 7.97 -12.88
CA ARG A 64 15.51 8.60 -13.53
C ARG A 64 16.12 7.74 -14.62
N PHE A 65 16.25 6.45 -14.41
CA PHE A 65 17.05 5.56 -15.22
C PHE A 65 16.24 4.58 -16.06
N GLU A 66 15.00 4.28 -15.69
CA GLU A 66 14.24 3.20 -16.31
C GLU A 66 12.86 3.63 -16.84
N MET A 67 12.18 4.56 -16.16
CA MET A 67 10.80 4.93 -16.48
C MET A 67 10.72 6.30 -17.14
N HIS A 68 10.89 6.35 -18.45
CA HIS A 68 10.93 7.60 -19.20
C HIS A 68 9.57 8.02 -19.77
N GLY A 69 8.61 7.12 -19.84
CA GLY A 69 7.22 7.34 -20.25
C GLY A 69 6.34 7.95 -19.16
N LYS A 70 5.04 7.77 -19.29
CA LYS A 70 4.07 8.16 -18.25
C LYS A 70 4.10 7.19 -17.08
N VAL A 71 4.15 7.72 -15.86
CA VAL A 71 4.18 6.93 -14.63
C VAL A 71 3.10 7.41 -13.67
N ALA A 72 2.38 6.47 -13.05
CA ALA A 72 1.45 6.74 -11.95
C ALA A 72 1.98 6.14 -10.65
N ILE A 73 1.98 6.93 -9.57
CA ILE A 73 2.40 6.51 -8.23
C ILE A 73 1.19 6.54 -7.31
N GLY A 74 0.77 5.36 -6.86
CA GLY A 74 -0.37 5.18 -5.97
C GLY A 74 0.05 5.01 -4.52
N CYS A 75 -0.21 6.02 -3.69
CA CYS A 75 0.05 6.03 -2.26
C CYS A 75 -1.20 5.70 -1.44
N THR A 76 -1.04 5.27 -0.19
CA THR A 76 -2.17 5.05 0.73
C THR A 76 -2.48 6.27 1.59
N SER A 77 -1.54 7.19 1.77
CA SER A 77 -1.69 8.37 2.63
C SER A 77 -1.46 9.70 1.90
N LEU A 78 -2.09 10.76 2.39
CA LEU A 78 -1.87 12.13 1.89
C LEU A 78 -0.45 12.63 2.20
N ASP A 79 0.14 12.16 3.29
CA ASP A 79 1.50 12.52 3.69
C ASP A 79 2.52 11.97 2.67
N ALA A 80 2.34 10.72 2.21
CA ALA A 80 3.17 10.16 1.15
C ALA A 80 3.02 10.94 -0.16
N VAL A 81 1.79 11.29 -0.55
CA VAL A 81 1.54 12.14 -1.73
C VAL A 81 2.25 13.50 -1.60
N ALA A 82 2.25 14.10 -0.40
CA ALA A 82 2.93 15.38 -0.16
C ALA A 82 4.45 15.22 -0.29
N MET A 83 5.02 14.19 0.31
CA MET A 83 6.45 13.88 0.24
C MET A 83 6.90 13.64 -1.21
N TYR A 84 6.18 12.81 -1.97
CA TYR A 84 6.53 12.57 -3.38
C TYR A 84 6.36 13.82 -4.24
N LYS A 85 5.37 14.65 -3.97
CA LYS A 85 5.24 15.94 -4.66
C LYS A 85 6.49 16.80 -4.47
N GLU A 86 6.99 16.91 -3.24
CA GLU A 86 8.18 17.69 -2.91
C GLU A 86 9.43 17.11 -3.59
N LEU A 87 9.71 15.82 -3.34
CA LEU A 87 10.84 15.09 -3.90
C LEU A 87 10.88 15.19 -5.44
N LEU A 88 9.76 14.91 -6.10
CA LEU A 88 9.73 14.84 -7.55
C LEU A 88 9.75 16.23 -8.20
N SER A 89 9.20 17.25 -7.56
CA SER A 89 9.32 18.64 -8.04
C SER A 89 10.78 19.11 -8.00
N GLU A 90 11.53 18.71 -6.99
CA GLU A 90 12.97 19.03 -6.85
C GLU A 90 13.81 18.24 -7.86
N LYS A 91 13.63 16.91 -7.90
CA LYS A 91 14.49 16.01 -8.69
C LYS A 91 14.19 16.00 -10.19
N PHE A 92 12.97 16.36 -10.58
CA PHE A 92 12.50 16.34 -11.98
C PHE A 92 11.82 17.65 -12.39
N PRO A 93 12.48 18.82 -12.29
CA PRO A 93 11.84 20.13 -12.55
C PRO A 93 11.34 20.33 -13.97
N LYS A 94 11.85 19.53 -14.95
CA LYS A 94 11.45 19.59 -16.35
C LYS A 94 10.38 18.54 -16.74
N ARG A 95 10.04 17.61 -15.84
CA ARG A 95 9.08 16.56 -16.10
C ARG A 95 7.70 16.98 -15.53
N PRO A 96 6.62 16.96 -16.34
CA PRO A 96 5.31 17.35 -15.84
C PRO A 96 4.86 16.51 -14.66
N LEU A 97 4.55 17.17 -13.53
CA LEU A 97 4.09 16.51 -12.30
C LEU A 97 2.64 16.87 -12.03
N PHE A 98 1.82 15.85 -11.86
CA PHE A 98 0.40 15.94 -11.56
C PHE A 98 0.11 15.32 -10.20
N VAL A 99 -0.71 16.00 -9.38
CA VAL A 99 -1.00 15.53 -8.03
C VAL A 99 -2.51 15.53 -7.80
N ILE A 100 -3.06 14.37 -7.40
CA ILE A 100 -4.45 14.23 -7.02
C ILE A 100 -4.54 13.81 -5.56
N ARG A 101 -5.16 14.67 -4.75
CA ARG A 101 -5.45 14.41 -3.33
C ARG A 101 -6.92 14.05 -3.15
N GLY A 102 -7.26 13.38 -2.03
CA GLY A 102 -8.61 12.89 -1.78
C GLY A 102 -9.71 13.98 -1.71
N ASN A 103 -9.34 15.24 -1.42
CA ASN A 103 -10.26 16.37 -1.34
C ASN A 103 -10.45 17.14 -2.67
N VAL A 104 -9.83 16.68 -3.76
CA VAL A 104 -10.02 17.27 -5.09
C VAL A 104 -11.39 16.85 -5.62
N ASP A 105 -12.22 17.83 -6.04
CA ASP A 105 -13.51 17.55 -6.63
C ASP A 105 -13.40 16.78 -7.96
N PHE A 106 -14.53 16.22 -8.43
CA PHE A 106 -14.55 15.39 -9.59
C PHE A 106 -14.10 16.11 -10.86
N GLU A 107 -14.58 17.35 -11.11
CA GLU A 107 -14.25 18.10 -12.32
C GLU A 107 -12.77 18.48 -12.36
N GLN A 108 -12.24 18.95 -11.22
CA GLN A 108 -10.84 19.31 -11.12
C GLN A 108 -9.95 18.07 -11.31
N ARG A 109 -10.35 16.91 -10.76
CA ARG A 109 -9.64 15.64 -10.97
C ARG A 109 -9.62 15.27 -12.44
N GLN A 110 -10.76 15.35 -13.13
CA GLN A 110 -10.83 15.05 -14.55
C GLN A 110 -9.91 15.97 -15.37
N ARG A 111 -9.91 17.27 -15.08
CA ARG A 111 -9.01 18.24 -15.74
C ARG A 111 -7.52 17.91 -15.54
N ILE A 112 -7.15 17.44 -14.35
CA ILE A 112 -5.77 16.99 -14.07
C ILE A 112 -5.42 15.77 -14.91
N LEU A 113 -6.32 14.77 -14.97
CA LEU A 113 -6.10 13.56 -15.74
C LEU A 113 -6.06 13.84 -17.24
N ASP A 114 -6.93 14.69 -17.76
CA ASP A 114 -6.92 15.09 -19.18
C ASP A 114 -5.60 15.79 -19.57
N LYS A 115 -5.04 16.59 -18.65
CA LYS A 115 -3.72 17.19 -18.87
C LYS A 115 -2.61 16.14 -18.83
N PHE A 116 -2.66 15.21 -17.87
CA PHE A 116 -1.70 14.11 -17.77
C PHE A 116 -1.71 13.25 -19.04
N GLU A 117 -2.91 12.88 -19.54
CA GLU A 117 -3.07 12.10 -20.78
C GLU A 117 -2.40 12.75 -21.99
N LYS A 118 -2.36 14.08 -22.05
CA LYS A 118 -1.76 14.84 -23.16
C LYS A 118 -0.23 14.93 -23.06
N THR A 119 0.38 14.51 -21.97
CA THR A 119 1.85 14.51 -21.83
C THR A 119 2.46 13.24 -22.44
N ILE A 120 3.75 13.28 -22.72
CA ILE A 120 4.51 12.11 -23.18
C ILE A 120 5.13 11.38 -21.98
N ASN A 121 5.60 12.11 -20.98
CA ASN A 121 6.41 11.61 -19.88
C ASN A 121 5.96 12.14 -18.51
N GLY A 122 4.67 12.45 -18.35
CA GLY A 122 4.15 12.96 -17.08
C GLY A 122 4.28 11.98 -15.91
N ILE A 123 4.40 12.52 -14.71
CA ILE A 123 4.30 11.75 -13.46
C ILE A 123 2.99 12.13 -12.77
N LEU A 124 2.16 11.13 -12.45
CA LEU A 124 0.96 11.30 -11.65
C LEU A 124 1.18 10.73 -10.25
N VAL A 125 1.03 11.55 -9.22
CA VAL A 125 1.07 11.11 -7.82
C VAL A 125 -0.32 11.29 -7.20
N CYS A 126 -0.88 10.22 -6.65
CA CYS A 126 -2.21 10.26 -6.08
C CYS A 126 -2.41 9.27 -4.93
N THR A 127 -3.45 9.46 -4.12
CA THR A 127 -3.89 8.37 -3.26
C THR A 127 -4.64 7.35 -4.10
N GLN A 128 -4.42 6.05 -3.85
CA GLN A 128 -5.10 4.98 -4.58
C GLN A 128 -6.63 5.14 -4.54
N GLN A 129 -7.15 5.66 -3.43
CA GLN A 129 -8.60 5.92 -3.26
C GLN A 129 -9.12 7.07 -4.14
N SER A 130 -8.29 8.05 -4.48
CA SER A 130 -8.75 9.22 -5.24
C SER A 130 -9.11 8.92 -6.70
N LEU A 131 -8.70 7.77 -7.23
CA LEU A 131 -9.04 7.33 -8.59
C LEU A 131 -10.17 6.29 -8.64
N LYS A 132 -10.87 5.99 -7.54
CA LYS A 132 -11.91 4.96 -7.49
C LYS A 132 -13.08 5.18 -8.46
N SER A 133 -13.46 6.42 -8.73
CA SER A 133 -14.62 6.74 -9.57
C SER A 133 -14.19 7.32 -10.92
N SER A 134 -14.59 6.65 -12.00
CA SER A 134 -14.65 7.13 -13.39
C SER A 134 -13.35 7.61 -14.09
N ALA A 135 -12.18 7.53 -13.45
CA ALA A 135 -10.95 7.89 -14.13
C ALA A 135 -10.46 6.74 -15.03
N ASN A 136 -10.28 7.00 -16.30
CA ASN A 136 -9.58 6.11 -17.23
C ASN A 136 -8.30 6.81 -17.68
N VAL A 137 -7.16 6.13 -17.55
CA VAL A 137 -5.85 6.67 -17.89
C VAL A 137 -5.07 5.64 -18.73
N PRO A 138 -5.59 5.26 -19.91
CA PRO A 138 -5.07 4.13 -20.70
C PRO A 138 -3.67 4.36 -21.26
N SER A 139 -3.19 5.59 -21.30
CA SER A 139 -1.89 5.91 -21.87
C SER A 139 -0.71 5.78 -20.88
N CYS A 140 -0.99 5.51 -19.60
CA CYS A 140 0.06 5.32 -18.59
C CYS A 140 0.67 3.92 -18.72
N GLU A 141 1.98 3.83 -18.84
CA GLU A 141 2.70 2.58 -19.08
C GLU A 141 3.14 1.92 -17.77
N ASP A 142 3.65 2.70 -16.83
CA ASP A 142 4.20 2.22 -15.58
C ASP A 142 3.34 2.67 -14.39
N ILE A 143 2.90 1.72 -13.58
CA ILE A 143 2.07 1.95 -12.40
C ILE A 143 2.84 1.48 -11.18
N ILE A 144 3.16 2.38 -10.25
CA ILE A 144 3.85 2.08 -9.00
C ILE A 144 2.85 2.04 -7.87
N ILE A 145 2.70 0.89 -7.24
CA ILE A 145 2.01 0.71 -5.97
C ILE A 145 3.04 0.99 -4.87
N GLU A 146 3.04 2.22 -4.39
CA GLU A 146 4.00 2.69 -3.39
C GLU A 146 3.75 2.07 -2.02
N SER A 147 2.49 1.89 -1.64
CA SER A 147 2.09 1.26 -0.39
C SER A 147 1.04 0.20 -0.68
N LEU A 148 1.19 -0.97 -0.09
CA LEU A 148 0.21 -2.04 -0.19
C LEU A 148 -1.01 -1.76 0.69
N GLN A 149 -2.16 -2.24 0.26
CA GLN A 149 -3.38 -2.29 1.06
C GLN A 149 -3.74 -3.76 1.32
N TRP A 150 -4.28 -4.04 2.50
CA TRP A 150 -4.85 -5.37 2.79
C TRP A 150 -6.12 -5.67 2.00
N ASN A 151 -6.88 -4.64 1.63
CA ASN A 151 -7.99 -4.78 0.70
C ASN A 151 -7.47 -4.83 -0.73
N ILE A 152 -7.18 -6.04 -1.19
CA ILE A 152 -6.65 -6.30 -2.54
C ILE A 152 -7.60 -5.78 -3.62
N PRO A 153 -8.93 -6.02 -3.58
CA PRO A 153 -9.87 -5.46 -4.55
C PRO A 153 -9.80 -3.94 -4.68
N ARG A 154 -9.54 -3.22 -3.59
CA ARG A 154 -9.35 -1.75 -3.65
C ARG A 154 -8.06 -1.35 -4.34
N MET A 155 -6.98 -2.08 -4.11
CA MET A 155 -5.70 -1.85 -4.77
C MET A 155 -5.80 -2.20 -6.26
N GLU A 156 -6.46 -3.30 -6.60
CA GLU A 156 -6.73 -3.71 -7.98
C GLU A 156 -7.58 -2.66 -8.73
N GLN A 157 -8.63 -2.13 -8.10
CA GLN A 157 -9.43 -1.04 -8.66
C GLN A 157 -8.59 0.19 -9.02
N PHE A 158 -7.48 0.44 -8.34
CA PHE A 158 -6.59 1.53 -8.68
C PHE A 158 -5.85 1.24 -9.98
N TYR A 159 -5.10 0.14 -10.10
CA TYR A 159 -4.31 -0.10 -11.30
C TYR A 159 -5.15 -0.51 -12.52
N PHE A 160 -6.34 -1.09 -12.35
CA PHE A 160 -7.29 -1.32 -13.45
C PHE A 160 -7.82 -0.03 -14.11
N ARG A 161 -7.56 1.14 -13.55
CA ARG A 161 -7.81 2.42 -14.23
C ARG A 161 -6.84 2.70 -15.36
N PHE A 162 -5.70 2.07 -15.32
CA PHE A 162 -4.61 2.18 -16.29
C PHE A 162 -4.57 0.99 -17.26
N ILE A 163 -5.11 -0.16 -16.86
CA ILE A 163 -5.15 -1.40 -17.63
C ILE A 163 -6.57 -1.59 -18.17
N ARG A 164 -6.71 -1.49 -19.48
CA ARG A 164 -7.98 -1.63 -20.17
C ARG A 164 -7.85 -2.60 -21.34
N LEU A 165 -8.97 -3.20 -21.76
CA LEU A 165 -9.04 -4.11 -22.91
C LEU A 165 -8.63 -3.43 -24.22
N ASP A 166 -8.83 -2.12 -24.33
CA ASP A 166 -8.46 -1.27 -25.45
C ASP A 166 -7.09 -0.59 -25.33
N SER A 167 -6.38 -0.84 -24.23
CA SER A 167 -5.02 -0.31 -24.05
C SER A 167 -4.05 -0.93 -25.05
N VAL A 168 -3.37 -0.11 -25.81
CA VAL A 168 -2.33 -0.56 -26.76
C VAL A 168 -0.99 -0.66 -26.03
N GLY A 169 -0.36 -1.82 -26.10
CA GLY A 169 0.96 -2.08 -25.50
C GLY A 169 0.90 -2.68 -24.09
N MET A 170 2.08 -3.05 -23.60
CA MET A 170 2.25 -3.64 -22.28
C MET A 170 2.15 -2.59 -21.18
N ARG A 171 1.56 -2.95 -20.06
CA ARG A 171 1.50 -2.15 -18.82
C ARG A 171 2.25 -2.88 -17.73
N HIS A 172 3.02 -2.13 -16.95
CA HIS A 172 3.80 -2.68 -15.85
C HIS A 172 3.25 -2.18 -14.53
N VAL A 173 2.95 -3.10 -13.62
CA VAL A 173 2.56 -2.78 -12.24
C VAL A 173 3.70 -3.18 -11.31
N TYR A 174 4.28 -2.20 -10.63
CA TYR A 174 5.40 -2.37 -9.72
C TYR A 174 4.91 -2.25 -8.28
N TYR A 175 5.08 -3.30 -7.50
CA TYR A 175 4.86 -3.26 -6.07
C TYR A 175 6.18 -2.96 -5.36
N VAL A 176 6.24 -1.85 -4.63
CA VAL A 176 7.45 -1.43 -3.93
C VAL A 176 7.28 -1.64 -2.43
N THR A 177 8.07 -2.55 -1.87
CA THR A 177 7.99 -2.93 -0.47
C THR A 177 9.35 -2.78 0.23
N ASN A 178 9.32 -2.50 1.53
CA ASN A 178 10.52 -2.57 2.36
C ASN A 178 10.77 -4.02 2.78
N GLU A 179 12.05 -4.43 2.80
CA GLU A 179 12.45 -5.72 3.32
C GLU A 179 12.25 -5.80 4.84
N GLU A 180 12.07 -7.02 5.37
CA GLU A 180 11.85 -7.30 6.78
C GLU A 180 10.78 -6.43 7.45
N SER A 181 9.68 -6.20 6.72
CA SER A 181 8.58 -5.32 7.14
C SER A 181 7.22 -5.98 6.99
N ILE A 182 6.21 -5.34 7.55
CA ILE A 182 4.80 -5.72 7.36
C ILE A 182 4.41 -5.77 5.88
N GLU A 183 5.06 -4.97 5.02
CA GLU A 183 4.74 -4.95 3.60
C GLU A 183 5.13 -6.24 2.89
N GLN A 184 6.24 -6.90 3.29
CA GLN A 184 6.57 -8.21 2.73
C GLN A 184 5.54 -9.28 3.13
N ASN A 185 5.06 -9.27 4.36
CA ASN A 185 4.03 -10.19 4.81
C ASN A 185 2.72 -9.91 4.06
N LEU A 186 2.39 -8.64 3.87
CA LEU A 186 1.22 -8.23 3.10
C LEU A 186 1.36 -8.60 1.61
N MET A 187 2.54 -8.48 1.02
CA MET A 187 2.80 -8.90 -0.36
C MET A 187 2.66 -10.41 -0.52
N ALA A 188 3.16 -11.19 0.42
CA ALA A 188 2.95 -12.65 0.41
C ALA A 188 1.46 -13.02 0.44
N LEU A 189 0.66 -12.28 1.20
CA LEU A 189 -0.79 -12.44 1.26
C LEU A 189 -1.45 -12.08 -0.08
N VAL A 190 -1.07 -10.95 -0.69
CA VAL A 190 -1.56 -10.52 -2.01
C VAL A 190 -1.31 -11.61 -3.04
N LEU A 191 -0.07 -12.10 -3.15
CA LEU A 191 0.30 -13.15 -4.09
C LEU A 191 -0.43 -14.46 -3.84
N THR A 192 -0.68 -14.81 -2.58
CA THR A 192 -1.45 -16.01 -2.22
C THR A 192 -2.91 -15.88 -2.63
N LYS A 193 -3.52 -14.71 -2.43
CA LYS A 193 -4.92 -14.46 -2.81
C LYS A 193 -5.09 -14.37 -4.33
N GLU A 194 -4.15 -13.81 -5.07
CA GLU A 194 -4.17 -13.85 -6.53
C GLU A 194 -4.19 -15.30 -7.04
N ARG A 195 -3.38 -16.19 -6.46
CA ARG A 195 -3.40 -17.63 -6.76
C ARG A 195 -4.67 -18.32 -6.30
N LEU A 196 -5.25 -17.92 -5.16
CA LEU A 196 -6.50 -18.48 -4.63
C LEU A 196 -7.74 -18.01 -5.39
N ASN A 197 -7.75 -16.79 -5.93
CA ASN A 197 -8.84 -16.31 -6.78
C ASN A 197 -8.96 -17.09 -8.11
N GLU A 198 -7.89 -17.69 -8.57
CA GLU A 198 -7.96 -18.72 -9.62
C GLU A 198 -8.63 -20.01 -9.14
N PHE A 199 -8.58 -20.33 -7.83
CA PHE A 199 -9.10 -21.56 -7.23
C PHE A 199 -10.47 -21.44 -6.58
N ILE A 200 -10.90 -20.24 -6.08
CA ILE A 200 -12.15 -20.05 -5.35
C ILE A 200 -13.23 -19.47 -6.25
N LYS A 201 -13.74 -20.28 -7.17
CA LYS A 201 -15.09 -20.12 -7.73
C LYS A 201 -16.14 -20.93 -6.96
N SER A 202 -15.84 -21.42 -5.77
CA SER A 202 -16.79 -22.18 -4.95
C SER A 202 -16.78 -21.65 -3.52
N GLY A 203 -17.89 -20.96 -3.16
CA GLY A 203 -18.08 -20.22 -1.94
C GLY A 203 -18.04 -21.01 -0.64
N GLU A 204 -17.45 -20.40 0.38
CA GLU A 204 -17.90 -20.44 1.77
C GLU A 204 -17.54 -19.10 2.40
N VAL A 205 -18.56 -18.35 2.82
CA VAL A 205 -18.43 -17.09 3.54
C VAL A 205 -18.24 -17.42 5.03
N LYS A 206 -17.07 -17.12 5.60
CA LYS A 206 -16.86 -17.14 7.04
C LYS A 206 -17.35 -15.81 7.66
N GLU A 207 -18.01 -15.89 8.81
CA GLU A 207 -18.46 -14.72 9.57
C GLU A 207 -17.27 -13.84 9.97
N GLU A 208 -17.23 -12.62 9.47
CA GLU A 208 -16.27 -11.58 9.83
C GLU A 208 -16.79 -10.76 11.01
N SER A 209 -15.89 -10.26 11.88
CA SER A 209 -16.32 -9.38 12.96
C SER A 209 -16.65 -7.98 12.40
N GLU A 210 -17.65 -7.28 13.02
CA GLU A 210 -18.07 -5.93 12.60
C GLU A 210 -16.92 -4.93 12.45
N ILE A 211 -15.89 -5.00 13.31
CA ILE A 211 -14.71 -4.12 13.21
C ILE A 211 -13.86 -4.44 12.00
N PHE A 212 -13.70 -5.72 11.66
CA PHE A 212 -12.95 -6.11 10.49
C PHE A 212 -13.71 -5.80 9.21
N GLU A 213 -15.05 -5.89 9.21
CA GLU A 213 -15.89 -5.45 8.09
C GLU A 213 -15.74 -3.95 7.83
N GLU A 214 -15.75 -3.10 8.87
CA GLU A 214 -15.55 -1.65 8.74
C GLU A 214 -14.22 -1.29 8.09
N PHE A 215 -13.16 -2.04 8.40
CA PHE A 215 -11.82 -1.85 7.83
C PHE A 215 -11.51 -2.79 6.66
N ASP A 216 -12.45 -3.65 6.27
CA ASP A 216 -12.29 -4.61 5.17
C ASP A 216 -11.16 -5.65 5.44
N ILE A 217 -11.01 -6.08 6.68
CA ILE A 217 -9.97 -7.01 7.14
C ILE A 217 -10.64 -8.25 7.74
N SER A 218 -10.29 -9.44 7.24
CA SER A 218 -10.71 -10.68 7.88
C SER A 218 -9.74 -11.10 9.01
N PRO A 219 -10.20 -11.82 10.05
CA PRO A 219 -9.35 -12.38 11.09
C PRO A 219 -8.21 -13.27 10.54
N ASP A 220 -8.48 -14.06 9.51
CA ASP A 220 -7.49 -14.93 8.85
C ASP A 220 -6.33 -14.15 8.24
N ILE A 221 -6.59 -12.90 7.80
CA ILE A 221 -5.55 -12.01 7.28
C ILE A 221 -4.58 -11.62 8.39
N ILE A 222 -5.08 -11.36 9.61
CA ILE A 222 -4.24 -10.99 10.74
C ILE A 222 -3.33 -12.15 11.14
N ASP A 223 -3.85 -13.36 11.22
CA ASP A 223 -3.05 -14.53 11.54
C ASP A 223 -1.97 -14.82 10.48
N THR A 224 -2.28 -14.51 9.22
CA THR A 224 -1.31 -14.65 8.12
C THR A 224 -0.26 -13.54 8.14
N LEU A 225 -0.64 -12.30 8.47
CA LEU A 225 0.27 -11.15 8.55
C LEU A 225 1.27 -11.28 9.70
N PHE A 226 0.84 -11.88 10.82
CA PHE A 226 1.66 -11.98 12.03
C PHE A 226 2.05 -13.43 12.31
N ARG A 227 2.93 -13.97 11.47
CA ARG A 227 3.53 -15.29 11.72
C ARG A 227 4.29 -15.26 13.02
N ARG A 228 3.90 -16.16 13.94
CA ARG A 228 4.54 -16.32 15.24
C ARG A 228 5.56 -17.42 15.18
N GLU A 229 6.75 -17.12 15.63
CA GLU A 229 7.77 -18.13 15.93
C GLU A 229 8.04 -18.13 17.42
N GLN A 230 8.25 -19.29 17.98
CA GLN A 230 8.59 -19.44 19.38
C GLN A 230 10.09 -19.63 19.50
N ASP A 231 10.74 -18.82 20.33
CA ASP A 231 12.17 -19.01 20.60
C ASP A 231 12.43 -20.22 21.52
N GLU A 232 13.70 -20.55 21.74
CA GLU A 232 14.12 -21.65 22.60
C GLU A 232 13.66 -21.50 24.07
N GLN A 233 13.27 -20.28 24.47
CA GLN A 233 12.75 -19.96 25.80
C GLN A 233 11.22 -19.98 25.86
N GLY A 234 10.54 -20.32 24.76
CA GLY A 234 9.09 -20.38 24.67
C GLY A 234 8.40 -19.04 24.47
N LYS A 235 9.15 -17.94 24.19
CA LYS A 235 8.60 -16.62 23.96
C LYS A 235 8.24 -16.45 22.48
N PHE A 236 7.05 -15.93 22.22
CA PHE A 236 6.60 -15.66 20.85
C PHE A 236 7.18 -14.36 20.30
N HIS A 237 7.73 -14.45 19.11
CA HIS A 237 8.18 -13.33 18.29
C HIS A 237 7.43 -13.31 16.96
N ILE A 238 7.27 -12.11 16.37
CA ILE A 238 6.70 -11.98 15.03
C ILE A 238 7.86 -12.03 14.04
N ARG A 239 7.71 -12.90 13.06
CA ARG A 239 8.64 -12.96 11.93
C ARG A 239 8.16 -12.03 10.81
N TRP A 240 9.04 -11.14 10.42
CA TRP A 240 8.87 -10.30 9.25
C TRP A 240 9.63 -10.91 8.06
N GLY A 241 9.04 -10.77 6.86
CA GLY A 241 9.68 -11.23 5.63
C GLY A 241 9.23 -12.61 5.13
N ALA A 242 9.56 -12.91 3.88
CA ALA A 242 9.28 -14.20 3.26
C ALA A 242 10.10 -15.32 3.92
N GLN A 243 9.52 -16.51 4.07
CA GLN A 243 10.33 -17.69 4.38
C GLN A 243 11.41 -17.83 3.30
N LYS A 244 12.67 -17.90 3.70
CA LYS A 244 13.68 -18.53 2.85
C LYS A 244 13.22 -19.97 2.67
N VAL A 245 12.74 -20.30 1.49
CA VAL A 245 12.48 -21.69 1.11
C VAL A 245 13.85 -22.35 1.12
N SER A 246 14.10 -23.17 2.12
CA SER A 246 15.27 -24.04 2.23
C SER A 246 15.19 -25.14 1.20
#